data_416ad75d3c6a3adcb00536036f27d1e9
#
_entry.id   416ad75d3c6a3adcb00536036f27d1e9
#
_cell.length_a   1.000
_cell.length_b   1.000
_cell.length_c   1.000
_cell.angle_alpha   90.00
_cell.angle_beta   90.00
_cell.angle_gamma   90.00
#
_symmetry.space_group_name_H-M   'P 1'
#
loop_
_entity.id
_entity.type
_entity.pdbx_description
1 polymer ?
#
loop_
_entity_poly.entity_id
_entity_poly.type
_entity_poly.pdbx_seq_one_letter_code
_entity_poly.pdbx_strand_id
1 'polypeptide(L)'
;MKLRFLLLSLFLAATMFAQNGTVTGTILDKEFNNEPLPFANIVIKGTKQGTSTDENGKYSISLKPGNYTLVIGYLGYETKEIPFTIKANEKKVINHTLEASGVQLADIEIIQVVSKEKESALLQEQQKAVEIKQSIGAEEISK
;
A
#
# COMPACT_ATOMS: atom_id res chain seq x y z
N MET A 1 -60.51 -5.48 -7.12
CA MET A 1 -59.51 -5.78 -8.16
C MET A 1 -58.49 -4.66 -8.33
N LYS A 2 -58.84 -3.38 -8.32
CA LYS A 2 -57.94 -2.23 -8.52
C LYS A 2 -56.82 -2.14 -7.47
N LEU A 3 -57.07 -2.46 -6.20
CA LEU A 3 -56.09 -2.44 -5.13
C LEU A 3 -54.97 -3.50 -5.31
N ARG A 4 -55.33 -4.69 -5.83
CA ARG A 4 -54.33 -5.77 -6.11
C ARG A 4 -53.41 -5.41 -7.26
N PHE A 5 -53.93 -4.72 -8.28
CA PHE A 5 -53.11 -4.22 -9.38
C PHE A 5 -52.16 -3.09 -8.94
N LEU A 6 -52.57 -2.25 -8.02
CA LEU A 6 -51.76 -1.17 -7.46
C LEU A 6 -50.61 -1.72 -6.59
N LEU A 7 -50.89 -2.74 -5.79
CA LEU A 7 -49.86 -3.44 -5.01
C LEU A 7 -48.85 -4.19 -5.92
N LEU A 8 -49.35 -4.82 -7.00
CA LEU A 8 -48.46 -5.51 -7.96
C LEU A 8 -47.58 -4.52 -8.72
N SER A 9 -48.10 -3.37 -9.12
CA SER A 9 -47.34 -2.28 -9.75
C SER A 9 -46.27 -1.69 -8.84
N LEU A 10 -46.56 -1.53 -7.54
CA LEU A 10 -45.61 -1.04 -6.55
C LEU A 10 -44.46 -2.03 -6.33
N PHE A 11 -44.77 -3.33 -6.37
CA PHE A 11 -43.74 -4.37 -6.23
C PHE A 11 -42.81 -4.45 -7.44
N LEU A 12 -43.31 -4.19 -8.66
CA LEU A 12 -42.52 -4.14 -9.88
C LEU A 12 -41.57 -2.93 -9.93
N ALA A 13 -41.97 -1.80 -9.33
CA ALA A 13 -41.15 -0.60 -9.27
C ALA A 13 -39.92 -0.75 -8.34
N ALA A 14 -39.99 -1.60 -7.33
CA ALA A 14 -38.94 -1.81 -6.35
C ALA A 14 -37.73 -2.59 -6.92
N THR A 15 -37.88 -3.33 -8.02
CA THR A 15 -36.80 -4.15 -8.61
C THR A 15 -35.83 -3.35 -9.49
N MET A 16 -36.13 -2.11 -9.82
CA MET A 16 -35.31 -1.29 -10.73
C MET A 16 -34.01 -0.73 -10.11
N PHE A 17 -33.83 -0.82 -8.79
CA PHE A 17 -32.67 -0.24 -8.11
C PHE A 17 -31.48 -1.19 -7.92
N ALA A 18 -31.58 -2.44 -8.36
CA ALA A 18 -30.55 -3.46 -8.12
C ALA A 18 -29.49 -3.57 -9.21
N GLN A 19 -29.53 -2.73 -10.25
CA GLN A 19 -28.61 -2.85 -11.37
C GLN A 19 -27.26 -2.18 -11.07
N ASN A 20 -26.21 -2.98 -11.14
CA ASN A 20 -24.83 -2.49 -10.93
C ASN A 20 -24.37 -1.66 -12.13
N GLY A 21 -23.51 -0.68 -11.87
CA GLY A 21 -22.68 -0.06 -12.89
C GLY A 21 -21.35 -0.82 -13.04
N THR A 22 -20.67 -0.60 -14.12
CA THR A 22 -19.36 -1.21 -14.40
C THR A 22 -18.32 -0.13 -14.63
N VAL A 23 -17.23 -0.20 -13.88
CA VAL A 23 -16.04 0.64 -14.11
C VAL A 23 -15.02 -0.20 -14.85
N THR A 24 -14.51 0.34 -15.95
CA THR A 24 -13.45 -0.28 -16.75
C THR A 24 -12.34 0.73 -16.99
N GLY A 25 -11.16 0.28 -17.37
CA GLY A 25 -10.08 1.18 -17.73
C GLY A 25 -8.81 0.43 -18.08
N THR A 26 -7.80 1.20 -18.44
CA THR A 26 -6.46 0.71 -18.73
C THR A 26 -5.47 1.48 -17.87
N ILE A 27 -4.55 0.75 -17.25
CA ILE A 27 -3.44 1.31 -16.49
C ILE A 27 -2.18 1.20 -17.34
N LEU A 28 -1.46 2.30 -17.44
CA LEU A 28 -0.25 2.42 -18.23
C LEU A 28 0.93 2.72 -17.31
N ASP A 29 2.12 2.39 -17.79
CA ASP A 29 3.39 2.65 -17.14
C ASP A 29 4.07 3.86 -17.76
N LYS A 30 4.31 4.91 -17.00
CA LYS A 30 4.98 6.12 -17.47
C LYS A 30 6.45 5.90 -17.80
N GLU A 31 7.11 5.04 -17.04
CA GLU A 31 8.56 4.78 -17.19
C GLU A 31 8.87 3.95 -18.44
N PHE A 32 7.92 3.15 -18.89
CA PHE A 32 8.03 2.30 -20.07
C PHE A 32 7.15 2.80 -21.22
N ASN A 33 7.34 4.03 -21.68
CA ASN A 33 6.66 4.61 -22.86
C ASN A 33 5.13 4.48 -22.86
N ASN A 34 4.48 4.51 -21.70
CA ASN A 34 3.06 4.25 -21.52
C ASN A 34 2.62 2.85 -22.01
N GLU A 35 3.45 1.85 -21.84
CA GLU A 35 3.04 0.48 -22.07
C GLU A 35 1.97 0.04 -21.06
N PRO A 36 1.13 -0.94 -21.41
CA PRO A 36 0.15 -1.49 -20.48
C PRO A 36 0.83 -2.06 -19.22
N LEU A 37 0.32 -1.70 -18.04
CA LEU A 37 0.84 -2.19 -16.76
C LEU A 37 0.02 -3.40 -16.29
N PRO A 38 0.53 -4.63 -16.43
CA PRO A 38 -0.19 -5.83 -16.01
C PRO A 38 -0.13 -6.01 -14.49
N PHE A 39 -1.14 -6.67 -13.96
CA PHE A 39 -1.25 -7.05 -12.54
C PHE A 39 -1.21 -5.90 -11.54
N ALA A 40 -1.51 -4.66 -11.98
CA ALA A 40 -1.71 -3.54 -11.08
C ALA A 40 -2.94 -3.79 -10.20
N ASN A 41 -2.83 -3.51 -8.91
CA ASN A 41 -3.91 -3.72 -7.95
C ASN A 41 -4.90 -2.56 -8.00
N ILE A 42 -6.17 -2.87 -8.15
CA ILE A 42 -7.28 -1.92 -8.21
C ILE A 42 -8.23 -2.21 -7.05
N VAL A 43 -8.39 -1.28 -6.12
CA VAL A 43 -9.22 -1.47 -4.93
C VAL A 43 -10.19 -0.30 -4.78
N ILE A 44 -11.39 -0.57 -4.30
CA ILE A 44 -12.35 0.47 -3.90
C ILE A 44 -12.13 0.81 -2.44
N LYS A 45 -11.70 2.04 -2.17
CA LYS A 45 -11.40 2.54 -0.82
C LYS A 45 -12.55 2.31 0.15
N GLY A 46 -12.24 1.78 1.33
CA GLY A 46 -13.25 1.52 2.37
C GLY A 46 -14.13 0.29 2.11
N THR A 47 -13.85 -0.50 1.09
CA THR A 47 -14.56 -1.75 0.79
C THR A 47 -13.60 -2.93 0.67
N LYS A 48 -14.15 -4.14 0.56
CA LYS A 48 -13.38 -5.36 0.24
C LYS A 48 -13.38 -5.67 -1.26
N GLN A 49 -13.92 -4.76 -2.09
CA GLN A 49 -14.01 -4.96 -3.53
C GLN A 49 -12.74 -4.49 -4.21
N GLY A 50 -12.20 -5.33 -5.08
CA GLY A 50 -11.01 -5.03 -5.85
C GLY A 50 -10.85 -6.02 -7.00
N THR A 51 -9.92 -5.70 -7.89
CA THR A 51 -9.49 -6.51 -9.02
C THR A 51 -8.04 -6.17 -9.34
N SER A 52 -7.45 -6.84 -10.32
CA SER A 52 -6.16 -6.46 -10.88
C SER A 52 -6.27 -6.26 -12.38
N THR A 53 -5.30 -5.56 -12.98
CA THR A 53 -5.21 -5.45 -14.42
C THR A 53 -4.79 -6.79 -15.05
N ASP A 54 -5.27 -7.05 -16.27
CA ASP A 54 -4.85 -8.17 -17.09
C ASP A 54 -3.49 -7.91 -17.78
N GLU A 55 -3.03 -8.82 -18.63
CA GLU A 55 -1.77 -8.70 -19.41
C GLU A 55 -1.72 -7.47 -20.32
N ASN A 56 -2.88 -6.91 -20.67
CA ASN A 56 -3.02 -5.70 -21.48
C ASN A 56 -3.25 -4.45 -20.62
N GLY A 57 -3.02 -4.51 -19.30
CA GLY A 57 -3.24 -3.42 -18.38
C GLY A 57 -4.72 -3.04 -18.18
N LYS A 58 -5.68 -3.86 -18.64
CA LYS A 58 -7.11 -3.57 -18.55
C LYS A 58 -7.72 -4.15 -17.28
N TYR A 59 -8.71 -3.45 -16.75
CA TYR A 59 -9.48 -3.92 -15.60
C TYR A 59 -10.97 -3.68 -15.77
N SER A 60 -11.78 -4.43 -15.02
CA SER A 60 -13.22 -4.27 -14.94
C SER A 60 -13.71 -4.61 -13.54
N ILE A 61 -14.54 -3.73 -12.96
CA ILE A 61 -15.15 -3.94 -11.65
C ILE A 61 -16.61 -3.51 -11.67
N SER A 62 -17.50 -4.35 -11.12
CA SER A 62 -18.93 -4.07 -11.03
C SER A 62 -19.28 -3.55 -9.64
N LEU A 63 -19.97 -2.41 -9.57
CA LEU A 63 -20.30 -1.71 -8.34
C LEU A 63 -21.76 -1.32 -8.30
N LYS A 64 -22.35 -1.26 -7.11
CA LYS A 64 -23.65 -0.63 -6.92
C LYS A 64 -23.56 0.86 -7.22
N PRO A 65 -24.69 1.53 -7.58
CA PRO A 65 -24.68 2.97 -7.74
C PRO A 65 -24.21 3.68 -6.46
N GLY A 66 -23.31 4.66 -6.60
CA GLY A 66 -22.76 5.38 -5.46
C GLY A 66 -21.51 6.19 -5.77
N ASN A 67 -20.98 6.83 -4.73
CA ASN A 67 -19.70 7.55 -4.78
C ASN A 67 -18.61 6.68 -4.20
N TYR A 68 -17.49 6.59 -4.91
CA TYR A 68 -16.37 5.74 -4.56
C TYR A 68 -15.04 6.44 -4.82
N THR A 69 -13.98 5.90 -4.26
CA THR A 69 -12.60 6.26 -4.59
C THR A 69 -11.88 5.01 -5.07
N LEU A 70 -11.40 5.04 -6.30
CA LEU A 70 -10.57 4.00 -6.88
C LEU A 70 -9.14 4.21 -6.38
N VAL A 71 -8.55 3.19 -5.81
CA VAL A 71 -7.15 3.17 -5.40
C VAL A 71 -6.39 2.24 -6.34
N ILE A 72 -5.42 2.79 -7.03
CA ILE A 72 -4.58 2.07 -7.98
C ILE A 72 -3.18 1.99 -7.39
N GLY A 73 -2.65 0.78 -7.23
CA GLY A 73 -1.32 0.56 -6.69
C GLY A 73 -0.56 -0.53 -7.43
N TYR A 74 0.75 -0.35 -7.53
CA TYR A 74 1.67 -1.35 -8.04
C TYR A 74 3.00 -1.26 -7.29
N LEU A 75 3.70 -2.39 -7.15
CA LEU A 75 4.95 -2.42 -6.39
C LEU A 75 6.01 -1.54 -7.04
N GLY A 76 6.55 -0.59 -6.29
CA GLY A 76 7.53 0.38 -6.80
C GLY A 76 6.93 1.61 -7.49
N TYR A 77 5.60 1.76 -7.49
CA TYR A 77 4.89 2.89 -8.08
C TYR A 77 4.12 3.70 -7.04
N GLU A 78 3.90 4.97 -7.34
CA GLU A 78 3.08 5.83 -6.48
C GLU A 78 1.62 5.40 -6.54
N THR A 79 1.02 5.17 -5.37
CA THR A 79 -0.40 4.85 -5.28
C THR A 79 -1.25 6.05 -5.63
N LYS A 80 -2.23 5.88 -6.53
CA LYS A 80 -3.15 6.95 -6.94
C LYS A 80 -4.56 6.69 -6.43
N GLU A 81 -5.21 7.73 -5.95
CA GLU A 81 -6.60 7.72 -5.50
C GLU A 81 -7.45 8.61 -6.42
N ILE A 82 -8.48 8.04 -7.03
CA ILE A 82 -9.35 8.71 -8.00
C ILE A 82 -10.79 8.66 -7.52
N PRO A 83 -11.37 9.77 -7.05
CA PRO A 83 -12.78 9.80 -6.69
C PRO A 83 -13.66 9.74 -7.94
N PHE A 84 -14.75 8.98 -7.88
CA PHE A 84 -15.71 8.86 -8.97
C PHE A 84 -17.11 8.52 -8.47
N THR A 85 -18.10 8.77 -9.31
CA THR A 85 -19.49 8.37 -9.10
C THR A 85 -19.90 7.39 -10.18
N ILE A 86 -20.62 6.35 -9.84
CA ILE A 86 -21.20 5.37 -10.77
C ILE A 86 -22.71 5.30 -10.58
N LYS A 87 -23.47 5.27 -11.69
CA LYS A 87 -24.92 5.10 -11.71
C LYS A 87 -25.31 3.68 -12.07
N ALA A 88 -26.59 3.35 -11.87
CA ALA A 88 -27.12 2.05 -12.32
C ALA A 88 -26.97 1.92 -13.85
N ASN A 89 -26.54 0.74 -14.32
CA ASN A 89 -26.29 0.45 -15.74
C ASN A 89 -25.27 1.36 -16.43
N GLU A 90 -24.54 2.18 -15.68
CA GLU A 90 -23.49 3.02 -16.26
C GLU A 90 -22.23 2.19 -16.52
N LYS A 91 -21.63 2.38 -17.69
CA LYS A 91 -20.28 1.91 -17.99
C LYS A 91 -19.33 3.12 -17.95
N LYS A 92 -18.53 3.21 -16.90
CA LYS A 92 -17.57 4.28 -16.72
C LYS A 92 -16.18 3.81 -17.06
N VAL A 93 -15.43 4.61 -17.83
CA VAL A 93 -14.05 4.33 -18.20
C VAL A 93 -13.13 5.26 -17.40
N ILE A 94 -12.19 4.68 -16.67
CA ILE A 94 -11.17 5.41 -15.90
C ILE A 94 -9.81 4.84 -16.28
N ASN A 95 -9.08 5.54 -17.13
CA ASN A 95 -7.71 5.21 -17.51
C ASN A 95 -6.75 6.04 -16.64
N HIS A 96 -5.62 5.46 -16.31
CA HIS A 96 -4.58 6.18 -15.56
C HIS A 96 -3.20 5.68 -15.92
N THR A 97 -2.20 6.57 -15.79
CA THR A 97 -0.79 6.23 -15.96
C THR A 97 -0.11 6.32 -14.60
N LEU A 98 0.52 5.25 -14.14
CA LEU A 98 1.29 5.23 -12.92
C LEU A 98 2.72 5.68 -13.19
N GLU A 99 3.28 6.39 -12.21
CA GLU A 99 4.67 6.83 -12.18
C GLU A 99 5.40 6.00 -11.12
N ALA A 100 6.65 5.61 -11.41
CA ALA A 100 7.46 4.93 -10.42
C ALA A 100 7.56 5.84 -9.17
N SER A 101 7.37 5.25 -8.01
CA SER A 101 7.71 5.90 -6.77
C SER A 101 9.22 6.08 -6.79
N GLY A 102 9.68 7.30 -7.04
CA GLY A 102 11.06 7.67 -6.75
C GLY A 102 11.24 7.42 -5.26
N VAL A 103 11.68 6.23 -4.89
CA VAL A 103 12.25 5.99 -3.59
C VAL A 103 13.52 6.83 -3.60
N GLN A 104 13.41 8.11 -3.22
CA GLN A 104 14.53 8.71 -2.53
C GLN A 104 14.75 7.77 -1.35
N LEU A 105 15.77 6.93 -1.49
CA LEU A 105 16.46 6.41 -0.33
C LEU A 105 16.81 7.67 0.44
N ALA A 106 15.91 8.10 1.32
CA ALA A 106 16.29 9.03 2.38
C ALA A 106 17.56 8.39 2.90
N ASP A 107 18.67 9.10 2.76
CA ASP A 107 19.93 8.71 3.37
C ASP A 107 19.55 8.15 4.74
N ILE A 108 19.69 6.84 4.86
CA ILE A 108 19.67 6.22 6.17
C ILE A 108 20.95 6.78 6.74
N GLU A 109 20.84 7.94 7.36
CA GLU A 109 21.81 8.40 8.31
C GLU A 109 21.84 7.28 9.34
N ILE A 110 22.74 6.33 9.13
CA ILE A 110 23.10 5.36 10.12
C ILE A 110 23.71 6.25 11.22
N ILE A 111 22.85 6.74 12.09
CA ILE A 111 23.27 7.22 13.38
C ILE A 111 23.82 5.97 14.04
N GLN A 112 25.11 5.69 13.77
CA GLN A 112 25.92 4.92 14.70
C GLN A 112 25.89 5.73 15.98
N VAL A 113 24.88 5.49 16.79
CA VAL A 113 25.00 5.72 18.22
C VAL A 113 26.00 4.66 18.69
N VAL A 114 27.26 4.89 18.32
CA VAL A 114 28.38 4.33 19.05
C VAL A 114 28.22 4.94 20.42
N SER A 115 27.62 4.19 21.31
CA SER A 115 27.56 4.60 22.71
C SER A 115 29.02 4.57 23.22
N LYS A 116 29.72 5.70 23.09
CA LYS A 116 31.05 5.93 23.62
C LYS A 116 31.11 5.58 25.11
N GLU A 117 29.96 5.54 25.77
CA GLU A 117 29.86 5.14 27.18
C GLU A 117 30.13 3.65 27.40
N LYS A 118 29.78 2.76 26.46
CA LYS A 118 30.09 1.34 26.61
C LYS A 118 31.55 1.00 26.26
N GLU A 119 32.15 1.68 25.29
CA GLU A 119 33.57 1.45 24.97
C GLU A 119 34.48 1.99 26.11
N SER A 120 34.16 3.14 26.69
CA SER A 120 34.95 3.68 27.82
C SER A 120 34.81 2.78 29.06
N ALA A 121 33.64 2.19 29.32
CA ALA A 121 33.47 1.25 30.42
C ALA A 121 34.25 -0.04 30.24
N LEU A 122 34.26 -0.61 29.03
CA LEU A 122 35.03 -1.82 28.71
C LEU A 122 36.55 -1.59 28.77
N LEU A 123 37.00 -0.41 28.31
CA LEU A 123 38.42 -0.07 28.38
C LEU A 123 38.90 0.16 29.83
N GLN A 124 38.06 0.74 30.69
CA GLN A 124 38.38 0.91 32.14
C GLN A 124 38.42 -0.45 32.84
N GLU A 125 37.54 -1.39 32.49
CA GLU A 125 37.53 -2.73 33.07
C GLU A 125 38.78 -3.53 32.66
N GLN A 126 39.21 -3.43 31.41
CA GLN A 126 40.47 -4.03 30.92
C GLN A 126 41.72 -3.45 31.58
N GLN A 127 41.79 -2.14 31.79
CA GLN A 127 42.90 -1.49 32.48
C GLN A 127 43.00 -1.95 33.95
N LYS A 128 41.85 -2.07 34.63
CA LYS A 128 41.81 -2.53 36.01
C LYS A 128 42.24 -3.98 36.18
N ALA A 129 41.93 -4.85 35.20
CA ALA A 129 42.33 -6.25 35.17
C ALA A 129 43.85 -6.43 34.97
N VAL A 130 44.49 -5.53 34.22
CA VAL A 130 45.94 -5.52 34.01
C VAL A 130 46.68 -5.05 35.26
N GLU A 131 46.19 -4.04 35.96
CA GLU A 131 46.81 -3.53 37.22
C GLU A 131 46.77 -4.60 38.32
N ILE A 132 45.68 -5.33 38.48
CA ILE A 132 45.55 -6.42 39.47
C ILE A 132 46.54 -7.56 39.17
N LYS A 133 46.77 -7.86 37.88
CA LYS A 133 47.72 -8.90 37.48
C LYS A 133 49.17 -8.52 37.74
N GLN A 134 49.55 -7.23 37.64
CA GLN A 134 50.89 -6.75 37.96
C GLN A 134 51.16 -6.69 39.49
N SER A 135 50.15 -6.35 40.30
CA SER A 135 50.31 -6.34 41.75
C SER A 135 50.51 -7.73 42.38
N ILE A 136 49.85 -8.75 41.83
CA ILE A 136 50.01 -10.14 42.29
C ILE A 136 51.37 -10.73 41.86
N GLY A 137 51.85 -10.36 40.63
CA GLY A 137 53.17 -10.82 40.17
C GLY A 137 54.34 -10.22 40.92
N ALA A 138 54.20 -9.04 41.50
CA ALA A 138 55.29 -8.41 42.26
C ALA A 138 55.46 -8.97 43.70
N GLU A 139 54.39 -9.51 44.29
CA GLU A 139 54.46 -10.13 45.62
C GLU A 139 55.08 -11.53 45.63
N GLU A 140 55.01 -12.23 44.51
CA GLU A 140 55.53 -13.62 44.39
C GLU A 140 57.05 -13.69 44.16
N ILE A 141 57.72 -12.57 43.79
CA ILE A 141 59.17 -12.52 43.54
C ILE A 141 59.96 -12.14 44.79
N SER A 142 59.32 -11.82 45.92
CA SER A 142 59.98 -11.33 47.12
C SER A 142 60.08 -12.37 48.24
N LYS A 143 60.10 -13.66 47.91
CA LYS A 143 60.43 -14.72 48.91
C LYS A 143 61.63 -15.56 48.42
#